data_a4b9e959911254b5bf15df21d6c24996
#
_entry.id   a4b9e959911254b5bf15df21d6c24996
#
_cell.length_a   1.000
_cell.length_b   1.000
_cell.length_c   1.000
_cell.angle_alpha   90.00
_cell.angle_beta   90.00
_cell.angle_gamma   90.00
#
_symmetry.space_group_name_H-M   'P 1'
#
loop_
_entity.id
_entity.type
_entity.pdbx_description
1 polymer ?
#
loop_
_entity_poly.entity_id
_entity_poly.type
_entity_poly.pdbx_seq_one_letter_code
_entity_poly.pdbx_strand_id
1 'polypeptide(L)'
;MAQVAIITASDSGIGKECALLLAQQGFDIGITWHSDEEGAKDTACEVVSHGVRAEIVQLDLGKLPEGAQALEKLIQRLGRIDVLVNNAGAMTKAPFLDMAFDEWRKIFTVDVDGAFLCSQIAARQMVKQGQGGRIINITSVHEHTPLPDASAYTAAKHALGGLTKAMALELVRHKILVNAVAPGAIATPMNGMDDSDVKPDAEPSIPLRRFGATHEIASLVAWLCSEGANYTTGQSLIVDGGFMLANPQFNPE
;
A
#
# COMPACT_ATOMS: atom_id res chain seq x y z
N MET A 1 6.14 11.50 -22.44
CA MET A 1 6.09 10.11 -21.94
C MET A 1 4.97 10.05 -20.92
N ALA A 2 4.20 8.96 -20.89
CA ALA A 2 3.22 8.74 -19.84
C ALA A 2 3.89 8.73 -18.46
N GLN A 3 3.16 9.11 -17.42
CA GLN A 3 3.61 8.95 -16.04
C GLN A 3 3.62 7.46 -15.67
N VAL A 4 4.46 7.09 -14.73
CA VAL A 4 4.65 5.69 -14.30
C VAL A 4 4.33 5.56 -12.83
N ALA A 5 3.46 4.60 -12.50
CA ALA A 5 3.18 4.17 -11.15
C ALA A 5 3.70 2.74 -10.93
N ILE A 6 4.42 2.51 -9.83
CA ILE A 6 4.84 1.17 -9.42
C ILE A 6 4.15 0.84 -8.10
N ILE A 7 3.50 -0.31 -8.05
CA ILE A 7 2.72 -0.76 -6.90
C ILE A 7 3.30 -2.10 -6.40
N THR A 8 3.65 -2.16 -5.13
CA THR A 8 4.16 -3.41 -4.55
C THR A 8 3.01 -4.33 -4.14
N ALA A 9 3.16 -5.65 -4.36
CA ALA A 9 2.13 -6.68 -4.15
C ALA A 9 0.80 -6.30 -4.85
N SER A 10 0.87 -6.11 -6.17
CA SER A 10 -0.27 -5.72 -7.00
C SER A 10 -0.81 -6.87 -7.87
N ASP A 11 -0.49 -8.10 -7.46
CA ASP A 11 -1.06 -9.34 -7.97
C ASP A 11 -2.52 -9.56 -7.53
N SER A 12 -2.97 -8.89 -6.44
CA SER A 12 -4.32 -9.05 -5.91
C SER A 12 -4.72 -7.88 -4.99
N GLY A 13 -5.96 -7.89 -4.50
CA GLY A 13 -6.48 -7.03 -3.44
C GLY A 13 -6.30 -5.53 -3.71
N ILE A 14 -5.95 -4.78 -2.67
CA ILE A 14 -5.77 -3.31 -2.75
C ILE A 14 -4.72 -2.93 -3.80
N GLY A 15 -3.62 -3.68 -3.89
CA GLY A 15 -2.54 -3.40 -4.83
C GLY A 15 -2.99 -3.51 -6.28
N LYS A 16 -3.72 -4.57 -6.62
CA LYS A 16 -4.34 -4.77 -7.94
C LYS A 16 -5.27 -3.60 -8.28
N GLU A 17 -6.16 -3.25 -7.37
CA GLU A 17 -7.14 -2.18 -7.61
C GLU A 17 -6.47 -0.81 -7.77
N CYS A 18 -5.40 -0.53 -7.01
CA CYS A 18 -4.58 0.66 -7.23
C CYS A 18 -3.96 0.67 -8.64
N ALA A 19 -3.45 -0.47 -9.12
CA ALA A 19 -2.89 -0.59 -10.45
C ALA A 19 -3.93 -0.30 -11.54
N LEU A 20 -5.15 -0.84 -11.39
CA LEU A 20 -6.24 -0.63 -12.35
C LEU A 20 -6.72 0.82 -12.39
N LEU A 21 -6.97 1.45 -11.23
CA LEU A 21 -7.42 2.84 -11.19
C LEU A 21 -6.36 3.82 -11.70
N LEU A 22 -5.08 3.59 -11.43
CA LEU A 22 -4.01 4.43 -11.98
C LEU A 22 -3.83 4.20 -13.49
N ALA A 23 -4.02 2.97 -13.99
CA ALA A 23 -4.05 2.67 -15.42
C ALA A 23 -5.19 3.43 -16.13
N GLN A 24 -6.39 3.48 -15.56
CA GLN A 24 -7.52 4.26 -16.06
C GLN A 24 -7.21 5.76 -16.13
N GLN A 25 -6.32 6.27 -15.27
CA GLN A 25 -5.85 7.66 -15.31
C GLN A 25 -4.69 7.88 -16.28
N GLY A 26 -4.27 6.86 -17.04
CA GLY A 26 -3.24 6.95 -18.07
C GLY A 26 -1.81 6.73 -17.58
N PHE A 27 -1.60 6.19 -16.38
CA PHE A 27 -0.28 5.78 -15.92
C PHE A 27 0.14 4.46 -16.58
N ASP A 28 1.40 4.36 -17.01
CA ASP A 28 2.04 3.06 -17.22
C ASP A 28 2.31 2.40 -15.87
N ILE A 29 2.12 1.10 -15.75
CA ILE A 29 2.09 0.41 -14.45
C ILE A 29 3.22 -0.59 -14.31
N GLY A 30 3.94 -0.49 -13.19
CA GLY A 30 4.85 -1.52 -12.69
C GLY A 30 4.14 -2.36 -11.63
N ILE A 31 3.99 -3.64 -11.89
CA ILE A 31 3.31 -4.61 -11.05
C ILE A 31 4.34 -5.49 -10.38
N THR A 32 4.21 -5.71 -9.07
CA THR A 32 5.06 -6.69 -8.39
C THR A 32 4.23 -7.76 -7.70
N TRP A 33 4.82 -8.93 -7.59
CA TRP A 33 4.26 -10.10 -6.93
C TRP A 33 5.33 -10.80 -6.09
N HIS A 34 4.92 -11.56 -5.07
CA HIS A 34 5.84 -12.39 -4.29
C HIS A 34 5.72 -13.87 -4.67
N SER A 35 4.52 -14.45 -4.61
CA SER A 35 4.25 -15.87 -4.84
C SER A 35 3.17 -16.14 -5.89
N ASP A 36 2.34 -15.14 -6.25
CA ASP A 36 1.26 -15.29 -7.23
C ASP A 36 1.61 -14.58 -8.55
N GLU A 37 2.39 -15.28 -9.39
CA GLU A 37 2.75 -14.79 -10.72
C GLU A 37 1.54 -14.70 -11.66
N GLU A 38 0.60 -15.64 -11.56
CA GLU A 38 -0.59 -15.64 -12.42
C GLU A 38 -1.50 -14.45 -12.10
N GLY A 39 -1.75 -14.14 -10.82
CA GLY A 39 -2.47 -12.95 -10.42
C GLY A 39 -1.81 -11.65 -10.92
N ALA A 40 -0.47 -11.61 -10.95
CA ALA A 40 0.25 -10.47 -11.53
C ALA A 40 0.07 -10.37 -13.05
N LYS A 41 0.04 -11.50 -13.77
CA LYS A 41 -0.24 -11.54 -15.22
C LYS A 41 -1.67 -11.12 -15.52
N ASP A 42 -2.63 -11.58 -14.73
CA ASP A 42 -4.03 -11.17 -14.87
C ASP A 42 -4.18 -9.66 -14.66
N THR A 43 -3.56 -9.12 -13.61
CA THR A 43 -3.53 -7.67 -13.38
C THR A 43 -2.90 -6.92 -14.55
N ALA A 44 -1.80 -7.43 -15.11
CA ALA A 44 -1.14 -6.81 -16.27
C ALA A 44 -2.04 -6.83 -17.53
N CYS A 45 -2.76 -7.91 -17.78
CA CYS A 45 -3.72 -8.00 -18.89
C CYS A 45 -4.83 -6.95 -18.73
N GLU A 46 -5.40 -6.81 -17.54
CA GLU A 46 -6.41 -5.80 -17.26
C GLU A 46 -5.86 -4.37 -17.41
N VAL A 47 -4.67 -4.08 -16.89
CA VAL A 47 -3.98 -2.79 -17.06
C VAL A 47 -3.80 -2.43 -18.54
N VAL A 48 -3.31 -3.38 -19.35
CA VAL A 48 -3.09 -3.16 -20.79
C VAL A 48 -4.40 -2.90 -21.52
N SER A 49 -5.54 -3.44 -21.06
CA SER A 49 -6.85 -3.18 -21.65
C SER A 49 -7.26 -1.70 -21.57
N HIS A 50 -6.66 -0.91 -20.68
CA HIS A 50 -6.83 0.55 -20.57
C HIS A 50 -5.93 1.34 -21.54
N GLY A 51 -5.14 0.67 -22.39
CA GLY A 51 -4.31 1.32 -23.40
C GLY A 51 -2.96 1.84 -22.89
N VAL A 52 -2.53 1.43 -21.71
CA VAL A 52 -1.24 1.78 -21.09
C VAL A 52 -0.31 0.57 -21.05
N ARG A 53 0.98 0.79 -20.74
CA ARG A 53 1.95 -0.31 -20.60
C ARG A 53 1.88 -0.93 -19.20
N ALA A 54 2.14 -2.24 -19.14
CA ALA A 54 2.36 -2.96 -17.89
C ALA A 54 3.68 -3.72 -17.95
N GLU A 55 4.44 -3.69 -16.86
CA GLU A 55 5.64 -4.51 -16.64
C GLU A 55 5.48 -5.24 -15.31
N ILE A 56 5.84 -6.53 -15.28
CA ILE A 56 5.77 -7.35 -14.07
C ILE A 56 7.14 -7.81 -13.62
N VAL A 57 7.39 -7.82 -12.31
CA VAL A 57 8.63 -8.35 -11.71
C VAL A 57 8.32 -8.98 -10.36
N GLN A 58 8.96 -10.12 -10.06
CA GLN A 58 8.92 -10.69 -8.72
C GLN A 58 9.69 -9.80 -7.73
N LEU A 59 9.07 -9.49 -6.60
CA LEU A 59 9.62 -8.69 -5.52
C LEU A 59 9.56 -9.48 -4.21
N ASP A 60 10.70 -10.00 -3.77
CA ASP A 60 10.81 -10.74 -2.50
C ASP A 60 11.40 -9.83 -1.42
N LEU A 61 10.54 -9.17 -0.66
CA LEU A 61 10.96 -8.32 0.47
C LEU A 61 11.41 -9.12 1.70
N GLY A 62 11.31 -10.43 1.68
CA GLY A 62 11.94 -11.30 2.69
C GLY A 62 13.44 -11.44 2.50
N LYS A 63 13.99 -11.06 1.34
CA LYS A 63 15.41 -11.18 0.97
C LYS A 63 16.04 -9.81 0.72
N LEU A 64 16.05 -8.98 1.74
CA LEU A 64 16.63 -7.64 1.65
C LEU A 64 18.14 -7.64 1.95
N PRO A 65 18.93 -6.71 1.30
CA PRO A 65 18.47 -5.65 0.38
C PRO A 65 18.25 -6.07 -1.07
N GLU A 66 18.68 -7.28 -1.48
CA GLU A 66 18.70 -7.72 -2.88
C GLU A 66 17.30 -7.78 -3.50
N GLY A 67 16.30 -8.20 -2.72
CA GLY A 67 14.91 -8.27 -3.18
C GLY A 67 14.38 -6.92 -3.66
N ALA A 68 14.73 -5.84 -2.98
CA ALA A 68 14.28 -4.49 -3.35
C ALA A 68 14.84 -4.01 -4.71
N GLN A 69 15.93 -4.60 -5.22
CA GLN A 69 16.49 -4.27 -6.55
C GLN A 69 15.53 -4.62 -7.70
N ALA A 70 14.50 -5.42 -7.44
CA ALA A 70 13.43 -5.67 -8.40
C ALA A 70 12.74 -4.36 -8.84
N LEU A 71 12.62 -3.38 -7.94
CA LEU A 71 12.07 -2.06 -8.25
C LEU A 71 12.95 -1.30 -9.27
N GLU A 72 14.28 -1.41 -9.17
CA GLU A 72 15.20 -0.80 -10.15
C GLU A 72 14.99 -1.38 -11.55
N LYS A 73 14.74 -2.69 -11.65
CA LYS A 73 14.45 -3.36 -12.93
C LYS A 73 13.17 -2.82 -13.57
N LEU A 74 12.10 -2.62 -12.78
CA LEU A 74 10.85 -2.01 -13.26
C LEU A 74 11.08 -0.58 -13.74
N ILE A 75 11.80 0.23 -12.95
CA ILE A 75 12.13 1.61 -13.33
C ILE A 75 12.92 1.65 -14.65
N GLN A 76 13.87 0.74 -14.82
CA GLN A 76 14.66 0.64 -16.07
C GLN A 76 13.78 0.27 -17.27
N ARG A 77 12.88 -0.70 -17.13
CA ARG A 77 11.99 -1.14 -18.21
C ARG A 77 10.96 -0.08 -18.59
N LEU A 78 10.38 0.60 -17.60
CA LEU A 78 9.38 1.65 -17.79
C LEU A 78 10.01 3.02 -18.13
N GLY A 79 11.30 3.21 -17.82
CA GLY A 79 12.09 4.40 -18.14
C GLY A 79 12.01 5.53 -17.11
N ARG A 80 11.05 5.48 -16.18
CA ARG A 80 10.82 6.48 -15.12
C ARG A 80 10.00 5.92 -13.96
N ILE A 81 9.84 6.71 -12.91
CA ILE A 81 8.85 6.50 -11.85
C ILE A 81 8.32 7.85 -11.37
N ASP A 82 7.00 8.00 -11.27
CA ASP A 82 6.32 9.21 -10.76
C ASP A 82 5.54 8.92 -9.47
N VAL A 83 5.07 7.68 -9.33
CA VAL A 83 4.31 7.20 -8.18
C VAL A 83 4.89 5.88 -7.70
N LEU A 84 5.15 5.76 -6.40
CA LEU A 84 5.35 4.50 -5.70
C LEU A 84 4.21 4.28 -4.72
N VAL A 85 3.57 3.10 -4.79
CA VAL A 85 2.63 2.64 -3.75
C VAL A 85 3.27 1.45 -3.03
N ASN A 86 3.71 1.64 -1.79
CA ASN A 86 4.14 0.57 -0.90
C ASN A 86 2.90 -0.10 -0.31
N ASN A 87 2.41 -1.13 -0.99
CA ASN A 87 1.24 -1.90 -0.57
C ASN A 87 1.63 -3.27 -0.01
N ALA A 88 2.80 -3.81 -0.35
CA ALA A 88 3.27 -5.07 0.20
C ALA A 88 3.28 -5.03 1.73
N GLY A 89 2.78 -6.07 2.35
CA GLY A 89 2.74 -6.23 3.80
C GLY A 89 2.52 -7.68 4.19
N ALA A 90 2.84 -7.99 5.43
CA ALA A 90 2.65 -9.30 6.02
C ALA A 90 2.03 -9.16 7.42
N MET A 91 1.23 -10.13 7.81
CA MET A 91 0.62 -10.18 9.14
C MET A 91 0.71 -11.60 9.69
N THR A 92 1.15 -11.72 10.94
CA THR A 92 1.08 -12.95 11.73
C THR A 92 0.40 -12.64 13.05
N LYS A 93 -0.52 -13.47 13.48
CA LYS A 93 -1.17 -13.39 14.79
C LYS A 93 -0.57 -14.44 15.73
N ALA A 94 -0.07 -13.98 16.86
CA ALA A 94 0.36 -14.81 17.97
C ALA A 94 0.23 -14.02 19.28
N PRO A 95 -0.17 -14.65 20.40
CA PRO A 95 -0.12 -14.02 21.72
C PRO A 95 1.28 -13.45 21.99
N PHE A 96 1.36 -12.30 22.66
CA PHE A 96 2.64 -11.62 22.89
C PHE A 96 3.71 -12.51 23.53
N LEU A 97 3.30 -13.36 24.46
CA LEU A 97 4.22 -14.28 25.17
C LEU A 97 4.77 -15.41 24.27
N ASP A 98 4.06 -15.71 23.17
CA ASP A 98 4.39 -16.82 22.27
C ASP A 98 4.94 -16.33 20.92
N MET A 99 5.03 -14.99 20.71
CA MET A 99 5.53 -14.40 19.46
C MET A 99 7.00 -14.79 19.25
N ALA A 100 7.26 -15.62 18.25
CA ALA A 100 8.62 -15.98 17.88
C ALA A 100 9.38 -14.78 17.33
N PHE A 101 10.65 -14.63 17.71
CA PHE A 101 11.48 -13.51 17.25
C PHE A 101 11.66 -13.48 15.72
N ASP A 102 11.73 -14.64 15.08
CA ASP A 102 11.84 -14.72 13.61
C ASP A 102 10.57 -14.21 12.91
N GLU A 103 9.37 -14.50 13.45
CA GLU A 103 8.11 -13.94 12.94
C GLU A 103 8.04 -12.42 13.15
N TRP A 104 8.47 -11.94 14.32
CA TRP A 104 8.62 -10.50 14.56
C TRP A 104 9.53 -9.86 13.51
N ARG A 105 10.73 -10.42 13.29
CA ARG A 105 11.69 -9.91 12.30
C ARG A 105 11.13 -9.94 10.88
N LYS A 106 10.45 -11.01 10.49
CA LYS A 106 9.83 -11.15 9.18
C LYS A 106 8.84 -10.02 8.90
N ILE A 107 7.95 -9.70 9.85
CA ILE A 107 6.99 -8.60 9.70
C ILE A 107 7.72 -7.27 9.50
N PHE A 108 8.71 -6.95 10.33
CA PHE A 108 9.49 -5.72 10.19
C PHE A 108 10.25 -5.67 8.86
N THR A 109 10.84 -6.78 8.45
CA THR A 109 11.58 -6.85 7.18
C THR A 109 10.68 -6.53 5.98
N VAL A 110 9.46 -7.07 5.94
CA VAL A 110 8.54 -6.82 4.83
C VAL A 110 7.91 -5.43 4.92
N ASP A 111 7.30 -5.09 6.06
CA ASP A 111 6.42 -3.93 6.19
C ASP A 111 7.17 -2.61 6.41
N VAL A 112 8.39 -2.66 6.97
CA VAL A 112 9.18 -1.46 7.29
C VAL A 112 10.43 -1.37 6.43
N ASP A 113 11.34 -2.35 6.53
CA ASP A 113 12.62 -2.31 5.82
C ASP A 113 12.40 -2.36 4.30
N GLY A 114 11.43 -3.17 3.84
CA GLY A 114 11.03 -3.25 2.43
C GLY A 114 10.48 -1.94 1.90
N ALA A 115 9.53 -1.34 2.62
CA ALA A 115 8.96 -0.04 2.25
C ALA A 115 10.02 1.07 2.25
N PHE A 116 10.95 1.06 3.23
CA PHE A 116 12.08 1.99 3.29
C PHE A 116 12.97 1.88 2.04
N LEU A 117 13.42 0.67 1.70
CA LEU A 117 14.32 0.46 0.56
C LEU A 117 13.64 0.79 -0.77
N CYS A 118 12.40 0.35 -0.98
CA CYS A 118 11.62 0.70 -2.17
C CYS A 118 11.45 2.22 -2.29
N SER A 119 11.12 2.90 -1.19
CA SER A 119 10.98 4.36 -1.16
C SER A 119 12.30 5.07 -1.46
N GLN A 120 13.43 4.56 -0.94
CA GLN A 120 14.74 5.15 -1.20
C GLN A 120 15.15 5.02 -2.67
N ILE A 121 14.91 3.85 -3.28
CA ILE A 121 15.17 3.61 -4.72
C ILE A 121 14.30 4.55 -5.57
N ALA A 122 12.99 4.61 -5.30
CA ALA A 122 12.06 5.46 -6.02
C ALA A 122 12.41 6.95 -5.87
N ALA A 123 12.66 7.41 -4.64
CA ALA A 123 12.99 8.81 -4.37
C ALA A 123 14.29 9.24 -5.08
N ARG A 124 15.34 8.41 -5.08
CA ARG A 124 16.57 8.69 -5.81
C ARG A 124 16.32 8.89 -7.31
N GLN A 125 15.47 8.06 -7.90
CA GLN A 125 15.12 8.19 -9.31
C GLN A 125 14.23 9.43 -9.56
N MET A 126 13.25 9.73 -8.71
CA MET A 126 12.41 10.93 -8.80
C MET A 126 13.26 12.21 -8.68
N VAL A 127 14.23 12.24 -7.77
CA VAL A 127 15.19 13.36 -7.64
C VAL A 127 16.00 13.53 -8.92
N LYS A 128 16.52 12.44 -9.49
CA LYS A 128 17.27 12.46 -10.76
C LYS A 128 16.40 12.97 -11.92
N GLN A 129 15.11 12.65 -11.94
CA GLN A 129 14.16 13.13 -12.95
C GLN A 129 13.83 14.62 -12.79
N GLY A 130 13.89 15.18 -11.57
CA GLY A 130 13.67 16.59 -11.27
C GLY A 130 12.22 17.08 -11.43
N GLN A 131 11.25 16.17 -11.53
CA GLN A 131 9.84 16.50 -11.76
C GLN A 131 8.95 16.31 -10.52
N GLY A 132 9.55 15.97 -9.38
CA GLY A 132 8.82 15.59 -8.18
C GLY A 132 8.33 14.15 -8.23
N GLY A 133 7.35 13.80 -7.41
CA GLY A 133 6.77 12.46 -7.36
C GLY A 133 5.79 12.28 -6.20
N ARG A 134 5.27 11.05 -6.08
CA ARG A 134 4.38 10.63 -4.99
C ARG A 134 4.86 9.30 -4.42
N ILE A 135 4.88 9.20 -3.10
CA ILE A 135 5.07 7.93 -2.39
C ILE A 135 3.87 7.75 -1.46
N ILE A 136 3.14 6.66 -1.63
CA ILE A 136 1.98 6.32 -0.83
C ILE A 136 2.27 5.02 -0.09
N ASN A 137 2.19 5.05 1.23
CA ASN A 137 2.34 3.86 2.07
C ASN A 137 0.97 3.34 2.48
N ILE A 138 0.66 2.09 2.20
CA ILE A 138 -0.52 1.43 2.74
C ILE A 138 -0.19 0.93 4.13
N THR A 139 -0.66 1.69 5.13
CA THR A 139 -0.48 1.35 6.54
C THR A 139 -1.65 0.49 7.05
N SER A 140 -2.34 0.92 8.07
CA SER A 140 -3.54 0.30 8.65
C SER A 140 -4.11 1.23 9.72
N VAL A 141 -5.36 1.07 10.09
CA VAL A 141 -5.89 1.64 11.36
C VAL A 141 -5.02 1.22 12.56
N HIS A 142 -4.29 0.10 12.42
CA HIS A 142 -3.34 -0.37 13.43
C HIS A 142 -2.00 0.40 13.45
N GLU A 143 -1.87 1.46 12.65
CA GLU A 143 -0.92 2.56 12.86
C GLU A 143 -1.31 3.45 14.05
N HIS A 144 -2.60 3.45 14.42
CA HIS A 144 -3.19 4.36 15.40
C HIS A 144 -3.77 3.63 16.63
N THR A 145 -4.20 2.38 16.47
CA THR A 145 -4.79 1.56 17.54
C THR A 145 -4.22 0.13 17.48
N PRO A 146 -3.94 -0.50 18.65
CA PRO A 146 -3.39 -1.86 18.65
C PRO A 146 -4.42 -2.91 18.19
N LEU A 147 -3.92 -4.02 17.67
CA LEU A 147 -4.68 -5.23 17.41
C LEU A 147 -4.21 -6.33 18.38
N PRO A 148 -5.11 -6.97 19.15
CA PRO A 148 -4.74 -8.13 19.97
C PRO A 148 -4.06 -9.22 19.13
N ASP A 149 -3.10 -9.91 19.75
CA ASP A 149 -2.30 -10.98 19.12
C ASP A 149 -1.52 -10.59 17.86
N ALA A 150 -1.37 -9.28 17.58
CA ALA A 150 -0.66 -8.78 16.42
C ALA A 150 0.38 -7.70 16.77
N SER A 151 1.15 -7.94 17.83
CA SER A 151 2.12 -6.97 18.36
C SER A 151 3.16 -6.54 17.31
N ALA A 152 3.71 -7.49 16.54
CA ALA A 152 4.68 -7.20 15.49
C ALA A 152 4.07 -6.33 14.38
N TYR A 153 2.87 -6.68 13.91
CA TYR A 153 2.15 -5.93 12.88
C TYR A 153 1.81 -4.51 13.34
N THR A 154 1.23 -4.39 14.56
CA THR A 154 0.93 -3.09 15.17
C THR A 154 2.17 -2.21 15.24
N ALA A 155 3.28 -2.74 15.76
CA ALA A 155 4.53 -1.99 15.86
C ALA A 155 5.09 -1.59 14.47
N ALA A 156 5.04 -2.50 13.49
CA ALA A 156 5.50 -2.23 12.14
C ALA A 156 4.67 -1.14 11.44
N LYS A 157 3.33 -1.16 11.59
CA LYS A 157 2.46 -0.12 10.99
C LYS A 157 2.64 1.25 11.67
N HIS A 158 2.85 1.31 12.99
CA HIS A 158 3.27 2.54 13.67
C HIS A 158 4.62 3.05 13.16
N ALA A 159 5.60 2.15 12.96
CA ALA A 159 6.90 2.52 12.41
C ALA A 159 6.78 3.07 10.98
N LEU A 160 5.96 2.45 10.12
CA LEU A 160 5.73 2.91 8.75
C LEU A 160 5.04 4.28 8.71
N GLY A 161 4.09 4.55 9.62
CA GLY A 161 3.48 5.87 9.78
C GLY A 161 4.50 6.94 10.21
N GLY A 162 5.39 6.61 11.13
CA GLY A 162 6.51 7.48 11.53
C GLY A 162 7.47 7.75 10.36
N LEU A 163 7.83 6.70 9.61
CA LEU A 163 8.67 6.79 8.43
C LEU A 163 8.03 7.68 7.34
N THR A 164 6.71 7.58 7.13
CA THR A 164 5.96 8.43 6.21
C THR A 164 6.18 9.91 6.50
N LYS A 165 6.07 10.32 7.76
CA LYS A 165 6.24 11.72 8.21
C LYS A 165 7.68 12.19 8.04
N ALA A 166 8.65 11.35 8.38
CA ALA A 166 10.08 11.67 8.21
C ALA A 166 10.42 11.87 6.73
N MET A 167 10.03 10.93 5.86
CA MET A 167 10.24 11.05 4.42
C MET A 167 9.56 12.30 3.84
N ALA A 168 8.34 12.64 4.29
CA ALA A 168 7.63 13.82 3.81
C ALA A 168 8.43 15.10 4.07
N LEU A 169 9.00 15.28 5.26
CA LEU A 169 9.82 16.44 5.59
C LEU A 169 11.13 16.49 4.80
N GLU A 170 11.79 15.36 4.60
CA GLU A 170 13.07 15.31 3.91
C GLU A 170 12.94 15.48 2.39
N LEU A 171 11.87 14.94 1.80
CA LEU A 171 11.72 14.86 0.34
C LEU A 171 10.94 16.02 -0.27
N VAL A 172 10.23 16.83 0.52
CA VAL A 172 9.41 17.95 0.02
C VAL A 172 10.23 18.97 -0.78
N ARG A 173 11.50 19.19 -0.42
CA ARG A 173 12.41 20.07 -1.19
C ARG A 173 12.63 19.61 -2.62
N HIS A 174 12.40 18.33 -2.90
CA HIS A 174 12.46 17.71 -4.22
C HIS A 174 11.09 17.62 -4.89
N LYS A 175 10.04 18.24 -4.30
CA LYS A 175 8.64 18.16 -4.74
C LYS A 175 8.09 16.72 -4.73
N ILE A 176 8.64 15.86 -3.88
CA ILE A 176 8.12 14.51 -3.65
C ILE A 176 7.22 14.58 -2.42
N LEU A 177 5.94 14.25 -2.60
CA LEU A 177 4.95 14.21 -1.53
C LEU A 177 4.81 12.77 -1.03
N VAL A 178 4.79 12.61 0.29
CA VAL A 178 4.72 11.28 0.91
C VAL A 178 3.55 11.25 1.87
N ASN A 179 2.62 10.32 1.66
CA ASN A 179 1.44 10.15 2.52
C ASN A 179 1.20 8.67 2.82
N ALA A 180 0.38 8.40 3.80
CA ALA A 180 -0.13 7.08 4.12
C ALA A 180 -1.64 7.01 3.92
N VAL A 181 -2.13 5.85 3.51
CA VAL A 181 -3.53 5.46 3.61
C VAL A 181 -3.60 4.36 4.66
N ALA A 182 -4.50 4.51 5.62
CA ALA A 182 -4.69 3.60 6.75
C ALA A 182 -6.05 2.87 6.62
N PRO A 183 -6.11 1.72 5.94
CA PRO A 183 -7.34 0.96 5.80
C PRO A 183 -7.80 0.37 7.14
N GLY A 184 -9.13 0.30 7.32
CA GLY A 184 -9.77 -0.57 8.31
C GLY A 184 -9.86 -2.01 7.82
N ALA A 185 -10.96 -2.68 8.15
CA ALA A 185 -11.25 -4.03 7.70
C ALA A 185 -11.75 -4.02 6.24
N ILE A 186 -10.90 -4.46 5.33
CA ILE A 186 -11.16 -4.50 3.89
C ILE A 186 -11.28 -5.95 3.43
N ALA A 187 -12.26 -6.23 2.57
CA ALA A 187 -12.43 -7.54 1.93
C ALA A 187 -11.26 -7.77 0.95
N THR A 188 -10.30 -8.60 1.36
CA THR A 188 -9.08 -8.89 0.61
C THR A 188 -8.65 -10.35 0.79
N PRO A 189 -7.88 -10.94 -0.13
CA PRO A 189 -7.31 -12.27 0.04
C PRO A 189 -6.46 -12.42 1.31
N MET A 190 -5.81 -11.37 1.79
CA MET A 190 -5.07 -11.37 3.06
C MET A 190 -5.99 -11.71 4.25
N ASN A 191 -7.26 -11.32 4.19
CA ASN A 191 -8.28 -11.61 5.19
C ASN A 191 -9.13 -12.85 4.83
N GLY A 192 -8.79 -13.58 3.76
CA GLY A 192 -9.57 -14.71 3.26
C GLY A 192 -10.90 -14.31 2.63
N MET A 193 -11.00 -13.09 2.13
CA MET A 193 -12.21 -12.48 1.58
C MET A 193 -11.95 -11.90 0.19
N ASP A 194 -13.04 -11.58 -0.51
CA ASP A 194 -13.05 -10.81 -1.76
C ASP A 194 -14.20 -9.80 -1.77
N ASP A 195 -14.32 -9.02 -2.85
CA ASP A 195 -15.35 -7.98 -2.96
C ASP A 195 -16.79 -8.53 -2.89
N SER A 196 -17.03 -9.83 -3.07
CA SER A 196 -18.34 -10.46 -2.89
C SER A 196 -18.77 -10.54 -1.42
N ASP A 197 -17.81 -10.37 -0.48
CA ASP A 197 -18.04 -10.32 0.97
C ASP A 197 -18.44 -8.91 1.45
N VAL A 198 -18.36 -7.90 0.59
CA VAL A 198 -18.80 -6.53 0.89
C VAL A 198 -20.33 -6.45 0.83
N LYS A 199 -20.97 -6.89 1.91
CA LYS A 199 -22.44 -6.95 2.03
C LYS A 199 -22.92 -6.06 3.15
N PRO A 200 -24.12 -5.44 3.03
CA PRO A 200 -24.76 -4.75 4.14
C PRO A 200 -24.87 -5.67 5.36
N ASP A 201 -24.64 -5.12 6.53
CA ASP A 201 -24.72 -5.79 7.83
C ASP A 201 -23.78 -7.00 8.04
N ALA A 202 -22.77 -7.18 7.16
CA ALA A 202 -21.80 -8.27 7.27
C ALA A 202 -20.85 -8.11 8.47
N GLU A 203 -20.61 -6.86 8.92
CA GLU A 203 -19.71 -6.56 10.04
C GLU A 203 -20.31 -5.49 10.97
N PRO A 204 -21.14 -5.91 11.93
CA PRO A 204 -21.85 -4.98 12.83
C PRO A 204 -20.96 -4.15 13.75
N SER A 205 -19.70 -4.56 13.97
CA SER A 205 -18.75 -3.82 14.81
C SER A 205 -18.22 -2.54 14.14
N ILE A 206 -18.39 -2.42 12.83
CA ILE A 206 -18.03 -1.23 12.06
C ILE A 206 -19.28 -0.33 11.96
N PRO A 207 -19.20 1.00 12.20
CA PRO A 207 -20.36 1.89 12.06
C PRO A 207 -21.07 1.82 10.71
N LEU A 208 -20.35 1.68 9.60
CA LEU A 208 -20.95 1.42 8.27
C LEU A 208 -21.48 -0.02 8.10
N ARG A 209 -21.33 -0.90 9.11
CA ARG A 209 -21.88 -2.26 9.20
C ARG A 209 -21.43 -3.20 8.07
N ARG A 210 -20.32 -2.91 7.41
CA ARG A 210 -19.75 -3.75 6.35
C ARG A 210 -18.23 -3.63 6.30
N PHE A 211 -17.61 -4.59 5.66
CA PHE A 211 -16.22 -4.45 5.21
C PHE A 211 -16.11 -3.36 4.14
N GLY A 212 -14.94 -2.72 4.06
CA GLY A 212 -14.63 -1.85 2.93
C GLY A 212 -14.25 -2.69 1.70
N ALA A 213 -14.51 -2.15 0.52
CA ALA A 213 -14.06 -2.74 -0.74
C ALA A 213 -12.66 -2.22 -1.11
N THR A 214 -11.92 -2.99 -1.90
CA THR A 214 -10.57 -2.64 -2.34
C THR A 214 -10.54 -1.32 -3.13
N HIS A 215 -11.56 -1.07 -3.96
CA HIS A 215 -11.66 0.16 -4.75
C HIS A 215 -11.86 1.43 -3.88
N GLU A 216 -12.40 1.33 -2.67
CA GLU A 216 -12.56 2.48 -1.77
C GLU A 216 -11.19 2.97 -1.26
N ILE A 217 -10.24 2.04 -1.04
CA ILE A 217 -8.86 2.37 -0.71
C ILE A 217 -8.11 2.91 -1.93
N ALA A 218 -8.22 2.22 -3.06
CA ALA A 218 -7.56 2.60 -4.29
C ALA A 218 -8.02 3.98 -4.81
N SER A 219 -9.29 4.35 -4.59
CA SER A 219 -9.82 5.67 -4.93
C SER A 219 -9.11 6.80 -4.18
N LEU A 220 -8.81 6.60 -2.89
CA LEU A 220 -8.04 7.58 -2.12
C LEU A 220 -6.57 7.64 -2.59
N VAL A 221 -5.97 6.48 -2.89
CA VAL A 221 -4.62 6.42 -3.49
C VAL A 221 -4.58 7.20 -4.80
N ALA A 222 -5.55 6.98 -5.68
CA ALA A 222 -5.65 7.68 -6.96
C ALA A 222 -5.83 9.21 -6.78
N TRP A 223 -6.63 9.65 -5.79
CA TRP A 223 -6.75 11.06 -5.45
C TRP A 223 -5.42 11.63 -4.95
N LEU A 224 -4.69 10.94 -4.07
CA LEU A 224 -3.38 11.36 -3.58
C LEU A 224 -2.34 11.47 -4.72
N CYS A 225 -2.52 10.77 -5.81
CA CYS A 225 -1.69 10.87 -7.01
C CYS A 225 -2.10 12.03 -7.94
N SER A 226 -3.26 12.66 -7.73
CA SER A 226 -3.79 13.74 -8.56
C SER A 226 -3.25 15.11 -8.17
N GLU A 227 -3.52 16.11 -9.01
CA GLU A 227 -3.22 17.52 -8.71
C GLU A 227 -4.00 18.06 -7.50
N GLY A 228 -5.18 17.50 -7.22
CA GLY A 228 -6.00 17.90 -6.08
C GLY A 228 -5.33 17.66 -4.73
N ALA A 229 -4.31 16.79 -4.67
CA ALA A 229 -3.54 16.49 -3.47
C ALA A 229 -2.21 17.25 -3.36
N ASN A 230 -1.92 18.23 -4.21
CA ASN A 230 -0.63 18.95 -4.27
C ASN A 230 -0.24 19.67 -2.98
N TYR A 231 -1.15 19.86 -2.04
CA TYR A 231 -0.87 20.50 -0.73
C TYR A 231 -0.95 19.49 0.42
N THR A 232 -0.95 18.17 0.13
CA THR A 232 -1.08 17.10 1.11
C THR A 232 0.23 16.30 1.18
N THR A 233 0.94 16.38 2.31
CA THR A 233 2.14 15.57 2.57
C THR A 233 2.29 15.28 4.07
N GLY A 234 2.87 14.14 4.41
CA GLY A 234 3.05 13.67 5.79
C GLY A 234 1.76 13.25 6.50
N GLN A 235 0.67 13.08 5.77
CA GLN A 235 -0.62 12.69 6.34
C GLN A 235 -0.81 11.18 6.32
N SER A 236 -1.52 10.68 7.32
CA SER A 236 -2.08 9.34 7.36
C SER A 236 -3.60 9.46 7.30
N LEU A 237 -4.20 9.00 6.20
CA LEU A 237 -5.62 9.15 5.91
C LEU A 237 -6.35 7.83 6.18
N ILE A 238 -7.22 7.83 7.17
CA ILE A 238 -7.97 6.65 7.62
C ILE A 238 -9.18 6.42 6.71
N VAL A 239 -9.38 5.17 6.26
CA VAL A 239 -10.53 4.71 5.50
C VAL A 239 -11.03 3.40 6.14
N ASP A 240 -11.96 3.50 7.08
CA ASP A 240 -12.28 2.42 8.01
C ASP A 240 -13.78 2.24 8.33
N GLY A 241 -14.67 2.91 7.61
CA GLY A 241 -16.11 2.86 7.87
C GLY A 241 -16.52 3.39 9.25
N GLY A 242 -15.64 4.17 9.91
CA GLY A 242 -15.87 4.71 11.26
C GLY A 242 -15.39 3.79 12.39
N PHE A 243 -14.69 2.69 12.08
CA PHE A 243 -14.19 1.72 13.08
C PHE A 243 -13.43 2.39 14.23
N MET A 244 -12.52 3.32 13.92
CA MET A 244 -11.73 4.06 14.92
C MET A 244 -12.56 4.99 15.81
N LEU A 245 -13.77 5.35 15.38
CA LEU A 245 -14.69 6.22 16.13
C LEU A 245 -15.66 5.41 17.00
N ALA A 246 -15.79 4.10 16.75
CA ALA A 246 -16.68 3.24 17.52
C ALA A 246 -16.21 3.18 18.99
N ASN A 247 -17.13 3.37 19.90
CA ASN A 247 -16.91 3.30 21.34
C ASN A 247 -18.09 2.57 21.98
N PRO A 248 -18.03 2.21 23.31
CA PRO A 248 -19.13 1.49 23.96
C PRO A 248 -20.49 2.19 23.98
N GLN A 249 -20.54 3.49 23.66
CA GLN A 249 -21.78 4.25 23.53
C GLN A 249 -22.37 4.20 22.10
N PHE A 250 -21.56 3.72 21.13
CA PHE A 250 -22.03 3.51 19.77
C PHE A 250 -22.95 2.29 19.77
N ASN A 251 -24.24 2.53 19.60
CA ASN A 251 -25.26 1.50 19.43
C ASN A 251 -25.79 1.60 18.00
N PRO A 252 -25.36 0.75 17.07
CA PRO A 252 -25.94 0.68 15.73
C PRO A 252 -27.35 0.06 15.86
N GLU A 253 -28.40 0.88 15.95
CA GLU A 253 -29.79 0.42 15.85
C GLU A 253 -30.10 -0.12 14.45
#